data_de4a62e58aec352099af4ba05711197f
#
_entry.id   de4a62e58aec352099af4ba05711197f
#
_cell.length_a   1.000
_cell.length_b   1.000
_cell.length_c   1.000
_cell.angle_alpha   90.00
_cell.angle_beta   90.00
_cell.angle_gamma   90.00
#
_symmetry.space_group_name_H-M   'P 1'
#
loop_
_entity.id
_entity.type
_entity.pdbx_description
1 polymer ?
#
loop_
_entity_poly.entity_id
_entity_poly.type
_entity_poly.pdbx_seq_one_letter_code
_entity_poly.pdbx_strand_id
1 'polypeptide(L)'
;MTQEATRRRLALWSKANLLDNGCMTSIAPVRRVRARRELDRLGPVEQLRAGRLGRRLPQLLAGLILYGVTLAMIIRGTLGNAPWDVLHQGLARHLPISIGTAVIAVSLLVLVLWIPLRELPGLGTIANTFLVGLSADAALAVIAPADRLWERVALTVGGVLLNAVATAMYIGSQFGPGPRDGLMTGLHRRTGLPIGLVRTFLEVTVVAIGWLLGGVLGLGTVLYALAIGPLVQWLLPVFIVDLQEHLRE
;
A
#
# COMPACT_ATOMS: atom_id res chain seq x y z
N MET A 1 -56.03 -22.89 14.57
CA MET A 1 -55.62 -22.15 15.81
C MET A 1 -54.27 -21.41 15.71
N THR A 2 -53.92 -20.84 14.57
CA THR A 2 -52.54 -20.32 14.35
C THR A 2 -52.49 -18.86 13.83
N GLN A 3 -53.56 -18.25 13.37
CA GLN A 3 -53.55 -16.88 12.87
C GLN A 3 -53.83 -15.82 13.96
N GLU A 4 -54.59 -16.15 14.96
CA GLU A 4 -55.00 -15.24 16.04
C GLU A 4 -53.86 -14.99 17.06
N ALA A 5 -53.00 -15.99 17.28
CA ALA A 5 -51.83 -15.87 18.15
C ALA A 5 -50.75 -14.96 17.53
N THR A 6 -50.62 -14.99 16.21
CA THR A 6 -49.65 -14.14 15.48
C THR A 6 -50.12 -12.68 15.47
N ARG A 7 -51.40 -12.43 15.29
CA ARG A 7 -51.97 -11.05 15.36
C ARG A 7 -51.82 -10.42 16.77
N ARG A 8 -52.00 -11.20 17.83
CA ARG A 8 -51.82 -10.72 19.22
C ARG A 8 -50.35 -10.39 19.53
N ARG A 9 -49.39 -11.16 19.01
CA ARG A 9 -47.95 -10.85 19.15
C ARG A 9 -47.55 -9.58 18.42
N LEU A 10 -48.04 -9.32 17.21
CA LEU A 10 -47.76 -8.10 16.47
C LEU A 10 -48.42 -6.87 17.11
N ALA A 11 -49.59 -6.98 17.69
CA ALA A 11 -50.24 -5.88 18.41
C ALA A 11 -49.54 -5.52 19.72
N LEU A 12 -48.95 -6.49 20.43
CA LEU A 12 -48.14 -6.25 21.64
C LEU A 12 -46.80 -5.62 21.30
N TRP A 13 -46.18 -6.01 20.18
CA TRP A 13 -44.92 -5.42 19.70
C TRP A 13 -45.08 -3.96 19.26
N SER A 14 -46.20 -3.61 18.62
CA SER A 14 -46.56 -2.24 18.26
C SER A 14 -46.82 -1.33 19.46
N LYS A 15 -47.41 -1.85 20.54
CA LYS A 15 -47.64 -1.07 21.77
C LYS A 15 -46.37 -0.86 22.60
N ALA A 16 -45.43 -1.80 22.57
CA ALA A 16 -44.14 -1.63 23.26
C ALA A 16 -43.28 -0.53 22.61
N ASN A 17 -43.32 -0.40 21.26
CA ASN A 17 -42.59 0.64 20.56
C ASN A 17 -43.21 2.07 20.66
N LEU A 18 -44.45 2.20 21.10
CA LEU A 18 -45.10 3.52 21.30
C LEU A 18 -44.86 4.11 22.67
N LEU A 19 -44.40 3.33 23.65
CA LEU A 19 -44.11 3.79 25.02
C LEU A 19 -42.66 4.22 25.22
N ASP A 20 -41.75 3.89 24.29
CA ASP A 20 -40.33 4.28 24.35
C ASP A 20 -40.00 5.68 23.74
N ASN A 21 -41.00 6.36 23.14
CA ASN A 21 -40.80 7.68 22.55
C ASN A 21 -41.04 8.86 23.50
N GLY A 22 -41.10 8.64 24.81
CA GLY A 22 -41.49 9.65 25.80
C GLY A 22 -40.43 10.03 26.84
N CYS A 23 -39.15 9.67 26.65
CA CYS A 23 -38.09 10.11 27.56
C CYS A 23 -37.00 10.89 26.82
N MET A 24 -37.20 12.20 26.64
CA MET A 24 -36.14 13.13 26.24
C MET A 24 -35.15 13.27 27.41
N THR A 25 -34.21 12.36 27.50
CA THR A 25 -32.98 12.57 28.23
C THR A 25 -31.90 13.06 27.27
N SER A 26 -31.42 14.26 27.56
CA SER A 26 -30.29 14.94 26.96
C SER A 26 -29.16 13.95 26.68
N ILE A 27 -29.07 13.47 25.44
CA ILE A 27 -27.92 12.71 24.96
C ILE A 27 -26.80 13.72 24.76
N ALA A 28 -25.83 13.72 25.67
CA ALA A 28 -24.56 14.40 25.49
C ALA A 28 -24.03 14.13 24.05
N PRO A 29 -23.38 15.10 23.41
CA PRO A 29 -22.95 14.93 22.02
C PRO A 29 -22.07 13.70 21.96
N VAL A 30 -22.54 12.64 21.29
CA VAL A 30 -21.75 11.47 20.94
C VAL A 30 -20.51 12.02 20.27
N ARG A 31 -19.37 11.93 20.98
CA ARG A 31 -18.05 12.26 20.46
C ARG A 31 -17.98 11.54 19.12
N ARG A 32 -18.07 12.28 18.01
CA ARG A 32 -17.97 11.71 16.65
C ARG A 32 -16.68 10.91 16.63
N VAL A 33 -16.80 9.59 16.76
CA VAL A 33 -15.71 8.68 16.47
C VAL A 33 -15.33 9.04 15.04
N ARG A 34 -14.14 9.60 14.88
CA ARG A 34 -13.60 10.02 13.58
C ARG A 34 -13.77 8.81 12.66
N ALA A 35 -14.70 8.87 11.73
CA ALA A 35 -14.97 7.77 10.82
C ALA A 35 -13.61 7.32 10.27
N ARG A 36 -13.32 6.03 10.41
CA ARG A 36 -12.06 5.47 9.93
C ARG A 36 -12.06 5.73 8.43
N ARG A 37 -11.16 6.57 7.96
CA ARG A 37 -11.03 6.85 6.52
C ARG A 37 -10.68 5.54 5.86
N GLU A 38 -11.58 5.05 5.02
CA GLU A 38 -11.40 3.79 4.28
C GLU A 38 -10.96 4.12 2.86
N LEU A 39 -10.22 3.18 2.25
CA LEU A 39 -9.81 3.27 0.86
C LEU A 39 -10.99 2.88 -0.03
N ASP A 40 -11.39 3.76 -0.94
CA ASP A 40 -12.45 3.50 -1.91
C ASP A 40 -11.94 2.58 -3.03
N ARG A 41 -12.77 1.62 -3.43
CA ARG A 41 -12.45 0.71 -4.56
C ARG A 41 -12.92 1.35 -5.86
N LEU A 42 -12.09 2.19 -6.43
CA LEU A 42 -12.41 2.92 -7.66
C LEU A 42 -11.77 2.22 -8.88
N GLY A 43 -12.55 2.12 -9.96
CA GLY A 43 -12.01 1.73 -11.26
C GLY A 43 -11.07 2.80 -11.83
N PRO A 44 -10.24 2.48 -12.84
CA PRO A 44 -9.23 3.41 -13.37
C PRO A 44 -9.81 4.77 -13.82
N VAL A 45 -10.98 4.78 -14.45
CA VAL A 45 -11.66 6.00 -14.90
C VAL A 45 -12.30 6.74 -13.72
N GLU A 46 -12.88 6.02 -12.78
CA GLU A 46 -13.48 6.59 -11.58
C GLU A 46 -12.44 7.28 -10.70
N GLN A 47 -11.21 6.76 -10.65
CA GLN A 47 -10.09 7.37 -9.94
C GLN A 47 -9.82 8.81 -10.39
N LEU A 48 -9.97 9.10 -11.70
CA LEU A 48 -9.81 10.45 -12.25
C LEU A 48 -11.03 11.33 -11.97
N ARG A 49 -12.24 10.74 -11.97
CA ARG A 49 -13.49 11.48 -11.74
C ARG A 49 -13.79 11.72 -10.26
N ALA A 50 -13.14 11.02 -9.36
CA ALA A 50 -13.37 11.12 -7.91
C ALA A 50 -13.00 12.47 -7.27
N GLY A 51 -12.57 13.46 -8.06
CA GLY A 51 -12.28 14.81 -7.60
C GLY A 51 -10.96 14.97 -6.84
N ARG A 52 -10.72 16.17 -6.30
CA ARG A 52 -9.55 16.57 -5.50
C ARG A 52 -8.19 16.26 -6.16
N LEU A 53 -8.14 16.29 -7.50
CA LEU A 53 -6.93 15.99 -8.29
C LEU A 53 -5.74 16.87 -7.89
N GLY A 54 -5.98 18.15 -7.59
CA GLY A 54 -4.93 19.10 -7.17
C GLY A 54 -4.21 18.71 -5.87
N ARG A 55 -4.81 17.86 -5.01
CA ARG A 55 -4.17 17.32 -3.80
C ARG A 55 -3.64 15.90 -4.04
N ARG A 56 -4.43 15.06 -4.71
CA ARG A 56 -4.14 13.65 -4.90
C ARG A 56 -2.93 13.41 -5.82
N LEU A 57 -2.86 14.16 -6.92
CA LEU A 57 -1.78 13.98 -7.91
C LEU A 57 -0.40 14.40 -7.37
N PRO A 58 -0.22 15.60 -6.76
CA PRO A 58 1.06 15.93 -6.12
C PRO A 58 1.42 14.95 -4.99
N GLN A 59 0.45 14.50 -4.20
CA GLN A 59 0.68 13.50 -3.15
C GLN A 59 1.16 12.16 -3.73
N LEU A 60 0.56 11.69 -4.83
CA LEU A 60 1.01 10.50 -5.55
C LEU A 60 2.45 10.65 -6.02
N LEU A 61 2.74 11.72 -6.76
CA LEU A 61 4.06 11.95 -7.33
C LEU A 61 5.14 12.07 -6.24
N ALA A 62 4.88 12.88 -5.21
CA ALA A 62 5.81 13.04 -4.08
C ALA A 62 6.03 11.69 -3.35
N GLY A 63 4.97 10.91 -3.13
CA GLY A 63 5.06 9.57 -2.53
C GLY A 63 5.91 8.62 -3.36
N LEU A 64 5.72 8.57 -4.68
CA LEU A 64 6.47 7.67 -5.57
C LEU A 64 7.94 8.09 -5.71
N ILE A 65 8.23 9.39 -5.82
CA ILE A 65 9.60 9.91 -5.84
C ILE A 65 10.30 9.57 -4.52
N LEU A 66 9.66 9.87 -3.40
CA LEU A 66 10.19 9.55 -2.07
C LEU A 66 10.43 8.04 -1.93
N TYR A 67 9.55 7.20 -2.49
CA TYR A 67 9.71 5.75 -2.48
C TYR A 67 11.02 5.32 -3.17
N GLY A 68 11.30 5.84 -4.37
CA GLY A 68 12.55 5.53 -5.07
C GLY A 68 13.78 6.06 -4.34
N VAL A 69 13.72 7.25 -3.73
CA VAL A 69 14.81 7.79 -2.90
C VAL A 69 15.09 6.87 -1.70
N THR A 70 14.06 6.40 -1.01
CA THR A 70 14.22 5.53 0.15
C THR A 70 14.76 4.15 -0.22
N LEU A 71 14.39 3.62 -1.40
CA LEU A 71 14.99 2.43 -1.97
C LEU A 71 16.51 2.61 -2.14
N ALA A 72 16.94 3.73 -2.71
CA ALA A 72 18.36 4.07 -2.86
C ALA A 72 19.07 4.19 -1.50
N MET A 73 18.44 4.81 -0.50
CA MET A 73 18.99 4.92 0.86
C MET A 73 19.24 3.53 1.47
N ILE A 74 18.27 2.62 1.40
CA ILE A 74 18.38 1.26 1.94
C ILE A 74 19.50 0.50 1.24
N ILE A 75 19.60 0.60 -0.08
CA ILE A 75 20.68 -0.05 -0.87
C ILE A 75 22.05 0.50 -0.47
N ARG A 76 22.19 1.82 -0.32
CA ARG A 76 23.45 2.48 0.09
C ARG A 76 23.83 2.19 1.54
N GLY A 77 22.84 1.90 2.38
CA GLY A 77 23.04 1.42 3.75
C GLY A 77 23.68 0.02 3.84
N THR A 78 23.56 -0.82 2.81
CA THR A 78 24.20 -2.17 2.68
C THR A 78 23.94 -3.16 3.82
N LEU A 79 22.96 -2.89 4.71
CA LEU A 79 22.59 -3.80 5.81
C LEU A 79 21.54 -4.84 5.41
N GLY A 80 21.13 -4.84 4.16
CA GLY A 80 20.08 -5.69 3.60
C GLY A 80 18.93 -4.88 3.01
N ASN A 81 18.40 -5.34 1.90
CA ASN A 81 17.38 -4.63 1.10
C ASN A 81 15.98 -5.12 1.41
N ALA A 82 14.95 -4.35 0.99
CA ALA A 82 13.58 -4.84 1.00
C ALA A 82 13.45 -6.11 0.11
N PRO A 83 12.49 -7.01 0.40
CA PRO A 83 12.38 -8.30 -0.31
C PRO A 83 12.46 -8.20 -1.84
N TRP A 84 11.69 -7.30 -2.44
CA TRP A 84 11.71 -7.08 -3.89
C TRP A 84 13.00 -6.42 -4.39
N ASP A 85 13.63 -5.60 -3.57
CA ASP A 85 14.86 -4.90 -3.93
C ASP A 85 16.08 -5.84 -3.89
N VAL A 86 16.00 -6.94 -3.13
CA VAL A 86 16.96 -8.05 -3.24
C VAL A 86 16.94 -8.65 -4.65
N LEU A 87 15.73 -8.85 -5.22
CA LEU A 87 15.56 -9.31 -6.60
C LEU A 87 16.09 -8.29 -7.62
N HIS A 88 15.69 -7.00 -7.48
CA HIS A 88 16.14 -5.95 -8.39
C HIS A 88 17.66 -5.82 -8.41
N GLN A 89 18.29 -5.84 -7.24
CA GLN A 89 19.73 -5.78 -7.13
C GLN A 89 20.41 -7.03 -7.70
N GLY A 90 19.83 -8.21 -7.47
CA GLY A 90 20.32 -9.47 -8.06
C GLY A 90 20.30 -9.42 -9.59
N LEU A 91 19.22 -8.95 -10.20
CA LEU A 91 19.10 -8.77 -11.65
C LEU A 91 20.12 -7.79 -12.19
N ALA A 92 20.28 -6.61 -11.56
CA ALA A 92 21.23 -5.60 -11.97
C ALA A 92 22.70 -6.04 -11.87
N ARG A 93 23.01 -7.12 -11.13
CA ARG A 93 24.35 -7.71 -11.08
C ARG A 93 24.66 -8.63 -12.27
N HIS A 94 23.62 -9.23 -12.85
CA HIS A 94 23.78 -10.19 -13.95
C HIS A 94 23.49 -9.57 -15.33
N LEU A 95 22.73 -8.50 -15.37
CA LEU A 95 22.36 -7.80 -16.57
C LEU A 95 23.03 -6.42 -16.60
N PRO A 96 23.44 -5.88 -17.77
CA PRO A 96 24.03 -4.55 -17.90
C PRO A 96 22.95 -3.45 -17.79
N ILE A 97 22.21 -3.46 -16.69
CA ILE A 97 21.10 -2.50 -16.42
C ILE A 97 21.26 -1.86 -15.06
N SER A 98 20.71 -0.67 -14.88
CA SER A 98 20.64 -0.02 -13.58
C SER A 98 19.62 -0.71 -12.66
N ILE A 99 19.71 -0.43 -11.35
CA ILE A 99 18.74 -0.91 -10.37
C ILE A 99 17.34 -0.38 -10.66
N GLY A 100 17.22 0.90 -11.04
CA GLY A 100 15.93 1.49 -11.42
C GLY A 100 15.33 0.86 -12.67
N THR A 101 16.17 0.54 -13.67
CA THR A 101 15.73 -0.23 -14.84
C THR A 101 15.25 -1.64 -14.45
N ALA A 102 15.93 -2.31 -13.51
CA ALA A 102 15.47 -3.60 -12.98
C ALA A 102 14.11 -3.47 -12.25
N VAL A 103 13.90 -2.40 -11.47
CA VAL A 103 12.60 -2.09 -10.85
C VAL A 103 11.50 -1.95 -11.91
N ILE A 104 11.76 -1.19 -12.97
CA ILE A 104 10.80 -0.99 -14.07
C ILE A 104 10.51 -2.33 -14.77
N ALA A 105 11.55 -3.08 -15.13
CA ALA A 105 11.42 -4.36 -15.84
C ALA A 105 10.60 -5.39 -15.05
N VAL A 106 10.89 -5.54 -13.75
CA VAL A 106 10.14 -6.44 -12.86
C VAL A 106 8.70 -5.95 -12.68
N SER A 107 8.49 -4.64 -12.54
CA SER A 107 7.14 -4.07 -12.45
C SER A 107 6.31 -4.33 -13.72
N LEU A 108 6.90 -4.19 -14.90
CA LEU A 108 6.26 -4.52 -16.18
C LEU A 108 5.94 -6.02 -16.27
N LEU A 109 6.87 -6.90 -15.86
CA LEU A 109 6.63 -8.34 -15.80
C LEU A 109 5.46 -8.67 -14.88
N VAL A 110 5.39 -8.03 -13.70
CA VAL A 110 4.28 -8.20 -12.76
C VAL A 110 2.96 -7.71 -13.39
N LEU A 111 2.96 -6.60 -14.13
CA LEU A 111 1.75 -6.13 -14.84
C LEU A 111 1.29 -7.11 -15.93
N VAL A 112 2.21 -7.80 -16.59
CA VAL A 112 1.84 -8.90 -17.54
C VAL A 112 1.12 -10.03 -16.78
N LEU A 113 1.55 -10.36 -15.55
CA LEU A 113 0.86 -11.34 -14.71
C LEU A 113 -0.53 -10.88 -14.23
N TRP A 114 -0.84 -9.58 -14.27
CA TRP A 114 -2.19 -9.08 -13.98
C TRP A 114 -3.21 -9.47 -15.06
N ILE A 115 -2.78 -9.67 -16.30
CA ILE A 115 -3.67 -10.04 -17.41
C ILE A 115 -4.46 -11.31 -17.09
N PRO A 116 -3.82 -12.47 -16.76
CA PRO A 116 -4.57 -13.66 -16.36
C PRO A 116 -5.32 -13.50 -15.04
N LEU A 117 -4.90 -12.59 -14.15
CA LEU A 117 -5.59 -12.28 -12.88
C LEU A 117 -6.79 -11.35 -13.07
N ARG A 118 -6.95 -10.76 -14.27
CA ARG A 118 -8.01 -9.79 -14.61
C ARG A 118 -8.00 -8.55 -13.70
N GLU A 119 -6.81 -8.12 -13.30
CA GLU A 119 -6.61 -6.86 -12.58
C GLU A 119 -6.43 -5.73 -13.60
N LEU A 120 -6.99 -4.55 -13.29
CA LEU A 120 -6.85 -3.37 -14.13
C LEU A 120 -5.88 -2.37 -13.51
N PRO A 121 -4.81 -1.99 -14.22
CA PRO A 121 -3.87 -1.00 -13.72
C PRO A 121 -4.52 0.39 -13.65
N GLY A 122 -4.38 1.06 -12.50
CA GLY A 122 -4.77 2.45 -12.34
C GLY A 122 -3.65 3.41 -12.76
N LEU A 123 -3.95 4.72 -12.73
CA LEU A 123 -2.95 5.75 -13.01
C LEU A 123 -1.75 5.64 -12.05
N GLY A 124 -2.02 5.41 -10.77
CA GLY A 124 -0.98 5.22 -9.76
C GLY A 124 -0.13 3.98 -10.01
N THR A 125 -0.71 2.90 -10.55
CA THR A 125 0.03 1.69 -10.91
C THR A 125 1.05 1.96 -12.02
N ILE A 126 0.62 2.68 -13.07
CA ILE A 126 1.49 3.06 -14.20
C ILE A 126 2.57 4.02 -13.72
N ALA A 127 2.19 5.06 -12.96
CA ALA A 127 3.15 6.01 -12.40
C ALA A 127 4.17 5.32 -11.49
N ASN A 128 3.73 4.39 -10.63
CA ASN A 128 4.61 3.61 -9.74
C ASN A 128 5.65 2.82 -10.54
N THR A 129 5.23 2.16 -11.61
CA THR A 129 6.12 1.35 -12.46
C THR A 129 7.34 2.14 -12.94
N PHE A 130 7.15 3.39 -13.35
CA PHE A 130 8.23 4.19 -13.92
C PHE A 130 8.91 5.11 -12.91
N LEU A 131 8.13 5.87 -12.12
CA LEU A 131 8.69 6.89 -11.24
C LEU A 131 9.55 6.33 -10.12
N VAL A 132 9.19 5.19 -9.55
CA VAL A 132 10.01 4.56 -8.50
C VAL A 132 11.38 4.17 -9.04
N GLY A 133 11.45 3.55 -10.22
CA GLY A 133 12.72 3.17 -10.83
C GLY A 133 13.57 4.39 -11.22
N LEU A 134 12.98 5.39 -11.89
CA LEU A 134 13.69 6.59 -12.30
C LEU A 134 14.23 7.39 -11.09
N SER A 135 13.42 7.56 -10.05
CA SER A 135 13.83 8.28 -8.85
C SER A 135 14.86 7.48 -8.03
N ALA A 136 14.81 6.15 -8.05
CA ALA A 136 15.83 5.32 -7.44
C ALA A 136 17.19 5.49 -8.11
N ASP A 137 17.25 5.45 -9.44
CA ASP A 137 18.49 5.66 -10.19
C ASP A 137 19.04 7.08 -9.97
N ALA A 138 18.18 8.10 -10.02
CA ALA A 138 18.57 9.48 -9.73
C ALA A 138 19.14 9.62 -8.30
N ALA A 139 18.51 9.00 -7.31
CA ALA A 139 18.98 9.03 -5.93
C ALA A 139 20.29 8.24 -5.74
N LEU A 140 20.44 7.09 -6.40
CA LEU A 140 21.68 6.29 -6.38
C LEU A 140 22.85 7.02 -7.00
N ALA A 141 22.62 7.94 -7.95
CA ALA A 141 23.66 8.78 -8.54
C ALA A 141 24.17 9.86 -7.57
N VAL A 142 23.34 10.28 -6.61
CA VAL A 142 23.65 11.36 -5.66
C VAL A 142 24.08 10.82 -4.30
N ILE A 143 23.42 9.78 -3.79
CA ILE A 143 23.70 9.20 -2.48
C ILE A 143 24.93 8.31 -2.57
N ALA A 144 26.02 8.72 -1.90
CA ALA A 144 27.23 7.89 -1.81
C ALA A 144 26.99 6.61 -0.98
N PRO A 145 27.72 5.51 -1.25
CA PRO A 145 27.74 4.35 -0.36
C PRO A 145 28.19 4.73 1.06
N ALA A 146 27.55 4.13 2.06
CA ALA A 146 27.93 4.37 3.45
C ALA A 146 29.16 3.54 3.83
N ASP A 147 30.20 4.20 4.37
CA ASP A 147 31.43 3.54 4.82
C ASP A 147 31.35 3.19 6.30
N ARG A 148 30.84 4.11 7.13
CA ARG A 148 30.77 3.94 8.58
C ARG A 148 29.50 3.21 9.01
N LEU A 149 29.60 2.43 10.06
CA LEU A 149 28.45 1.66 10.56
C LEU A 149 27.24 2.55 10.91
N TRP A 150 27.47 3.70 11.53
CA TRP A 150 26.39 4.63 11.88
C TRP A 150 25.68 5.21 10.64
N GLU A 151 26.42 5.49 9.56
CA GLU A 151 25.84 5.93 8.28
C GLU A 151 24.98 4.83 7.66
N ARG A 152 25.49 3.59 7.69
CA ARG A 152 24.76 2.40 7.20
C ARG A 152 23.44 2.22 7.95
N VAL A 153 23.51 2.30 9.29
CA VAL A 153 22.32 2.21 10.14
C VAL A 153 21.36 3.36 9.88
N ALA A 154 21.86 4.61 9.83
CA ALA A 154 21.04 5.80 9.59
C ALA A 154 20.33 5.74 8.22
N LEU A 155 21.05 5.35 7.15
CA LEU A 155 20.45 5.20 5.82
C LEU A 155 19.42 4.06 5.77
N THR A 156 19.69 2.92 6.41
CA THR A 156 18.75 1.79 6.40
C THR A 156 17.51 2.11 7.24
N VAL A 157 17.68 2.53 8.49
CA VAL A 157 16.55 2.84 9.38
C VAL A 157 15.74 4.05 8.86
N GLY A 158 16.44 5.13 8.50
CA GLY A 158 15.82 6.31 7.90
C GLY A 158 15.08 5.96 6.60
N GLY A 159 15.70 5.13 5.75
CA GLY A 159 15.09 4.62 4.54
C GLY A 159 13.81 3.84 4.81
N VAL A 160 13.78 2.94 5.78
CA VAL A 160 12.58 2.16 6.17
C VAL A 160 11.47 3.07 6.69
N LEU A 161 11.79 4.03 7.55
CA LEU A 161 10.80 4.96 8.12
C LEU A 161 10.21 5.86 7.02
N LEU A 162 11.04 6.46 6.19
CA LEU A 162 10.60 7.30 5.08
C LEU A 162 9.87 6.49 4.00
N ASN A 163 10.24 5.23 3.79
CA ASN A 163 9.53 4.33 2.88
C ASN A 163 8.10 4.06 3.34
N ALA A 164 7.89 3.94 4.66
CA ALA A 164 6.54 3.81 5.21
C ALA A 164 5.69 5.07 4.95
N VAL A 165 6.29 6.27 5.08
CA VAL A 165 5.64 7.54 4.71
C VAL A 165 5.31 7.57 3.23
N ALA A 166 6.29 7.28 2.37
CA ALA A 166 6.14 7.23 0.91
C ALA A 166 5.00 6.29 0.49
N THR A 167 4.98 5.10 1.09
CA THR A 167 3.93 4.08 0.86
C THR A 167 2.56 4.58 1.30
N ALA A 168 2.45 5.17 2.48
CA ALA A 168 1.19 5.74 2.96
C ALA A 168 0.71 6.91 2.08
N MET A 169 1.63 7.73 1.55
CA MET A 169 1.30 8.82 0.63
C MET A 169 0.73 8.30 -0.68
N TYR A 170 1.43 7.39 -1.38
CA TYR A 170 0.95 6.93 -2.68
C TYR A 170 -0.34 6.11 -2.57
N ILE A 171 -0.46 5.22 -1.58
CA ILE A 171 -1.70 4.47 -1.33
C ILE A 171 -2.84 5.41 -0.96
N GLY A 172 -2.59 6.38 -0.06
CA GLY A 172 -3.58 7.35 0.39
C GLY A 172 -4.08 8.31 -0.70
N SER A 173 -3.35 8.44 -1.81
CA SER A 173 -3.77 9.21 -2.99
C SER A 173 -4.89 8.53 -3.78
N GLN A 174 -5.13 7.23 -3.59
CA GLN A 174 -6.21 6.42 -4.16
C GLN A 174 -6.24 6.39 -5.71
N PHE A 175 -5.07 6.34 -6.36
CA PHE A 175 -4.93 6.14 -7.82
C PHE A 175 -4.65 4.69 -8.22
N GLY A 176 -4.96 3.75 -7.36
CA GLY A 176 -4.77 2.32 -7.57
C GLY A 176 -3.55 1.76 -6.84
N PRO A 177 -3.50 0.43 -6.70
CA PRO A 177 -2.41 -0.27 -6.02
C PRO A 177 -1.13 -0.25 -6.86
N GLY A 178 0.03 -0.36 -6.21
CA GLY A 178 1.27 -0.63 -6.90
C GLY A 178 1.26 -2.00 -7.59
N PRO A 179 2.17 -2.25 -8.57
CA PRO A 179 2.22 -3.52 -9.30
C PRO A 179 2.26 -4.75 -8.39
N ARG A 180 3.07 -4.73 -7.33
CA ARG A 180 3.21 -5.80 -6.33
C ARG A 180 1.94 -6.03 -5.52
N ASP A 181 1.31 -4.94 -5.09
CA ASP A 181 0.11 -5.00 -4.24
C ASP A 181 -1.07 -5.59 -5.02
N GLY A 182 -1.21 -5.22 -6.31
CA GLY A 182 -2.23 -5.78 -7.17
C GLY A 182 -1.98 -7.25 -7.54
N LEU A 183 -0.71 -7.67 -7.72
CA LEU A 183 -0.39 -9.09 -7.87
C LEU A 183 -0.85 -9.89 -6.64
N MET A 184 -0.56 -9.40 -5.45
CA MET A 184 -0.95 -10.03 -4.18
C MET A 184 -2.47 -10.12 -4.05
N THR A 185 -3.19 -9.04 -4.31
CA THR A 185 -4.66 -9.00 -4.22
C THR A 185 -5.33 -9.83 -5.31
N GLY A 186 -4.77 -9.86 -6.53
CA GLY A 186 -5.24 -10.70 -7.63
C GLY A 186 -5.09 -12.19 -7.35
N LEU A 187 -3.94 -12.61 -6.82
CA LEU A 187 -3.70 -13.98 -6.40
C LEU A 187 -4.64 -14.38 -5.24
N HIS A 188 -4.79 -13.53 -4.22
CA HIS A 188 -5.74 -13.76 -3.13
C HIS A 188 -7.16 -14.01 -3.66
N ARG A 189 -7.65 -13.16 -4.57
CA ARG A 189 -8.99 -13.30 -5.16
C ARG A 189 -9.14 -14.58 -5.96
N ARG A 190 -8.10 -14.99 -6.70
CA ARG A 190 -8.16 -16.16 -7.57
C ARG A 190 -7.99 -17.48 -6.85
N THR A 191 -7.16 -17.51 -5.80
CA THR A 191 -6.86 -18.75 -5.05
C THR A 191 -7.70 -18.94 -3.81
N GLY A 192 -8.33 -17.89 -3.28
CA GLY A 192 -9.03 -17.88 -1.99
C GLY A 192 -8.09 -17.96 -0.77
N LEU A 193 -6.77 -18.01 -0.97
CA LEU A 193 -5.81 -18.08 0.13
C LEU A 193 -5.79 -16.75 0.92
N PRO A 194 -5.55 -16.79 2.24
CA PRO A 194 -5.41 -15.57 3.04
C PRO A 194 -4.34 -14.63 2.47
N ILE A 195 -4.63 -13.34 2.39
CA ILE A 195 -3.75 -12.33 1.77
C ILE A 195 -2.35 -12.30 2.41
N GLY A 196 -2.27 -12.53 3.73
CA GLY A 196 -0.99 -12.62 4.43
C GLY A 196 -0.12 -13.79 3.96
N LEU A 197 -0.75 -14.95 3.67
CA LEU A 197 -0.05 -16.13 3.17
C LEU A 197 0.45 -15.88 1.74
N VAL A 198 -0.40 -15.30 0.88
CA VAL A 198 0.01 -14.93 -0.50
C VAL A 198 1.17 -13.95 -0.48
N ARG A 199 1.12 -12.94 0.40
CA ARG A 199 2.19 -11.97 0.58
C ARG A 199 3.50 -12.66 1.01
N THR A 200 3.45 -13.46 2.06
CA THR A 200 4.64 -14.17 2.56
C THR A 200 5.24 -15.08 1.49
N PHE A 201 4.40 -15.80 0.75
CA PHE A 201 4.86 -16.67 -0.34
C PHE A 201 5.58 -15.87 -1.44
N LEU A 202 4.99 -14.76 -1.88
CA LEU A 202 5.61 -13.89 -2.88
C LEU A 202 6.92 -13.29 -2.38
N GLU A 203 6.94 -12.75 -1.15
CA GLU A 203 8.14 -12.15 -0.56
C GLU A 203 9.27 -13.18 -0.40
N VAL A 204 8.98 -14.37 0.07
CA VAL A 204 9.97 -15.46 0.18
C VAL A 204 10.49 -15.86 -1.20
N THR A 205 9.61 -15.98 -2.20
CA THR A 205 10.00 -16.34 -3.56
C THR A 205 10.95 -15.30 -4.17
N VAL A 206 10.60 -14.01 -4.11
CA VAL A 206 11.44 -12.96 -4.70
C VAL A 206 12.75 -12.78 -3.95
N VAL A 207 12.76 -12.97 -2.62
CA VAL A 207 13.97 -12.97 -1.80
C VAL A 207 14.87 -14.13 -2.19
N ALA A 208 14.34 -15.35 -2.29
CA ALA A 208 15.12 -16.53 -2.65
C ALA A 208 15.77 -16.38 -4.03
N ILE A 209 14.98 -15.96 -5.04
CA ILE A 209 15.50 -15.72 -6.39
C ILE A 209 16.55 -14.60 -6.37
N GLY A 210 16.25 -13.49 -5.72
CA GLY A 210 17.13 -12.33 -5.66
C GLY A 210 18.46 -12.64 -4.94
N TRP A 211 18.39 -13.43 -3.87
CA TRP A 211 19.59 -13.88 -3.13
C TRP A 211 20.45 -14.82 -3.97
N LEU A 212 19.85 -15.78 -4.67
CA LEU A 212 20.56 -16.67 -5.61
C LEU A 212 21.24 -15.87 -6.73
N LEU A 213 20.66 -14.74 -7.13
CA LEU A 213 21.26 -13.79 -8.06
C LEU A 213 22.24 -12.81 -7.38
N GLY A 214 22.61 -13.04 -6.12
CA GLY A 214 23.59 -12.23 -5.39
C GLY A 214 23.05 -10.91 -4.82
N GLY A 215 21.75 -10.74 -4.72
CA GLY A 215 21.15 -9.60 -4.02
C GLY A 215 21.50 -9.62 -2.52
N VAL A 216 21.59 -8.45 -1.90
CA VAL A 216 22.02 -8.30 -0.50
C VAL A 216 20.86 -8.56 0.45
N LEU A 217 20.99 -9.64 1.21
CA LEU A 217 20.15 -10.05 2.32
C LEU A 217 20.84 -9.72 3.65
N GLY A 218 20.11 -9.22 4.64
CA GLY A 218 20.72 -8.92 5.94
C GLY A 218 19.69 -8.46 6.98
N LEU A 219 20.18 -7.89 8.08
CA LEU A 219 19.35 -7.38 9.17
C LEU A 219 18.37 -6.30 8.71
N GLY A 220 18.77 -5.48 7.73
CA GLY A 220 17.89 -4.49 7.11
C GLY A 220 16.67 -5.10 6.42
N THR A 221 16.82 -6.29 5.80
CA THR A 221 15.70 -7.02 5.19
C THR A 221 14.68 -7.47 6.25
N VAL A 222 15.16 -8.00 7.36
CA VAL A 222 14.32 -8.42 8.48
C VAL A 222 13.62 -7.21 9.10
N LEU A 223 14.37 -6.13 9.35
CA LEU A 223 13.82 -4.87 9.86
C LEU A 223 12.71 -4.34 8.95
N TYR A 224 12.96 -4.30 7.64
CA TYR A 224 11.97 -3.85 6.67
C TYR A 224 10.71 -4.72 6.71
N ALA A 225 10.87 -6.04 6.62
CA ALA A 225 9.74 -6.98 6.58
C ALA A 225 8.84 -6.88 7.82
N LEU A 226 9.42 -6.67 9.01
CA LEU A 226 8.69 -6.55 10.27
C LEU A 226 8.10 -5.15 10.48
N ALA A 227 8.81 -4.09 10.09
CA ALA A 227 8.43 -2.73 10.42
C ALA A 227 7.48 -2.09 9.40
N ILE A 228 7.61 -2.40 8.09
CA ILE A 228 6.89 -1.66 7.03
C ILE A 228 5.36 -1.78 7.17
N GLY A 229 4.85 -2.98 7.48
CA GLY A 229 3.42 -3.23 7.62
C GLY A 229 2.78 -2.38 8.73
N PRO A 230 3.21 -2.51 9.99
CA PRO A 230 2.72 -1.71 11.12
C PRO A 230 2.87 -0.21 10.90
N LEU A 231 4.03 0.26 10.39
CA LEU A 231 4.28 1.67 10.13
C LEU A 231 3.31 2.25 9.10
N VAL A 232 3.11 1.55 7.97
CA VAL A 232 2.16 1.98 6.94
C VAL A 232 0.74 2.00 7.49
N GLN A 233 0.31 0.99 8.25
CA GLN A 233 -1.02 0.97 8.87
C GLN A 233 -1.25 2.14 9.81
N TRP A 234 -0.23 2.56 10.55
CA TRP A 234 -0.31 3.70 11.45
C TRP A 234 -0.34 5.05 10.71
N LEU A 235 0.44 5.17 9.63
CA LEU A 235 0.56 6.40 8.85
C LEU A 235 -0.58 6.60 7.84
N LEU A 236 -1.12 5.53 7.28
CA LEU A 236 -2.11 5.57 6.21
C LEU A 236 -3.32 6.46 6.51
N PRO A 237 -3.95 6.45 7.72
CA PRO A 237 -5.09 7.30 8.02
C PRO A 237 -4.79 8.81 7.92
N VAL A 238 -3.52 9.22 8.04
CA VAL A 238 -3.08 10.62 7.90
C VAL A 238 -3.10 11.06 6.43
N PHE A 239 -2.74 10.14 5.52
CA PHE A 239 -2.54 10.42 4.10
C PHE A 239 -3.73 10.06 3.21
N ILE A 240 -4.72 9.31 3.70
CA ILE A 240 -5.93 9.01 2.91
C ILE A 240 -6.65 10.33 2.59
N VAL A 241 -6.85 10.57 1.30
CA VAL A 241 -7.68 11.69 0.82
C VAL A 241 -9.13 11.24 0.84
N ASP A 242 -9.98 11.92 1.61
CA ASP A 242 -11.41 11.64 1.69
C ASP A 242 -12.09 12.07 0.39
N LEU A 243 -12.75 11.13 -0.29
CA LEU A 243 -13.44 11.34 -1.56
C LEU A 243 -14.97 11.48 -1.38
N GLN A 244 -15.52 11.06 -0.24
CA GLN A 244 -16.97 11.00 -0.01
C GLN A 244 -17.61 12.37 0.16
N GLU A 245 -16.85 13.40 0.50
CA GLU A 245 -17.38 14.78 0.59
C GLU A 245 -17.80 15.35 -0.77
N HIS A 246 -17.15 14.92 -1.86
CA HIS A 246 -17.40 15.47 -3.21
C HIS A 246 -18.53 14.75 -3.96
N LEU A 247 -18.94 13.57 -3.50
CA LEU A 247 -20.09 12.83 -4.06
C LEU A 247 -21.41 13.21 -3.41
N ARG A 248 -21.38 14.12 -2.41
CA ARG A 248 -22.55 14.65 -1.69
C ARG A 248 -22.93 16.09 -2.08
N GLU A 249 -22.12 16.74 -2.90
CA GLU A 249 -22.39 18.03 -3.53
C GLU A 249 -22.89 17.82 -4.99
#